data_ba9be965003cf982a4f07e8fadd70866
#
_entry.id   ba9be965003cf982a4f07e8fadd70866
#
_cell.length_a   1.000
_cell.length_b   1.000
_cell.length_c   1.000
_cell.angle_alpha   90.00
_cell.angle_beta   90.00
_cell.angle_gamma   90.00
#
_symmetry.space_group_name_H-M   'P 1'
#
loop_
_entity.id
_entity.type
_entity.pdbx_description
1 polymer ?
#
loop_
_entity_poly.entity_id
_entity_poly.type
_entity_poly.pdbx_seq_one_letter_code
_entity_poly.pdbx_strand_id
1 'polypeptide(L)'
;MKTKLGEKVIYQIYPKSFYDSNNDGFGDLRGIIDKIPYLAKLNIDMIWFNPFYVSPQNDNGYDIADYRQIDPRFGTMADFEELVAKLKGVKIDVMLDMVLNHCSTEHEWFKRALAGEEKYQKYFYLRPAKADGSLPTNWQSKFGGPAWAKFGDTELYYLHLYDKTQADLDWHNPDVRKEAQDIVNYWRQKGVKGFRFDVLNVIGKDEILVDSTDPVQEKMLYTDTPIVHQYIKELNENSFGQDETIITVGEMSSTNFASSIKYSDPKEHELSMVFTFHHLKVDYKDGEKWTKTPFDFMALKKHLADWQTQMDQGGGWNALFWNNHDQPFALNRFGDPINYRVRSAQMLAATIHL
;
A
#
# COMPACT_ATOMS: atom_id res chain seq x y z
N MET A 1 2.44 20.90 -11.24
CA MET A 1 2.53 19.49 -10.80
C MET A 1 1.38 18.63 -11.32
N LYS A 2 0.09 18.98 -11.15
CA LYS A 2 -1.08 18.21 -11.65
C LYS A 2 -0.98 17.78 -13.11
N THR A 3 -0.59 18.68 -14.02
CA THR A 3 -0.46 18.37 -15.45
C THR A 3 0.57 17.27 -15.72
N LYS A 4 1.67 17.24 -14.96
CA LYS A 4 2.69 16.20 -15.08
C LYS A 4 2.22 14.84 -14.57
N LEU A 5 1.38 14.80 -13.52
CA LEU A 5 0.80 13.55 -13.03
C LEU A 5 -0.18 12.94 -14.02
N GLY A 6 -1.04 13.76 -14.63
CA GLY A 6 -2.01 13.32 -15.64
C GLY A 6 -1.39 12.75 -16.92
N GLU A 7 -0.11 13.04 -17.18
CA GLU A 7 0.64 12.49 -18.30
C GLU A 7 1.33 11.15 -17.98
N LYS A 8 1.28 10.68 -16.73
CA LYS A 8 2.03 9.51 -16.25
C LYS A 8 1.22 8.23 -16.28
N VAL A 9 1.80 7.21 -16.90
CA VAL A 9 1.27 5.84 -16.90
C VAL A 9 2.14 4.98 -15.99
N ILE A 10 1.57 4.49 -14.90
CA ILE A 10 2.23 3.62 -13.91
C ILE A 10 1.75 2.18 -14.14
N TYR A 11 2.69 1.26 -14.37
CA TYR A 11 2.43 -0.15 -14.58
C TYR A 11 2.83 -0.96 -13.35
N GLN A 12 1.91 -1.73 -12.78
CA GLN A 12 2.20 -2.57 -11.62
C GLN A 12 2.83 -3.88 -12.02
N ILE A 13 3.90 -4.27 -11.34
CA ILE A 13 4.51 -5.61 -11.44
C ILE A 13 4.56 -6.24 -10.05
N TYR A 14 3.97 -7.44 -9.93
CA TYR A 14 4.22 -8.32 -8.81
C TYR A 14 5.41 -9.20 -9.19
N PRO A 15 6.62 -9.00 -8.63
CA PRO A 15 7.83 -9.70 -9.08
C PRO A 15 7.66 -11.21 -9.11
N LYS A 16 7.11 -11.79 -8.04
CA LYS A 16 6.97 -13.25 -7.87
C LYS A 16 6.15 -13.95 -8.97
N SER A 17 5.32 -13.23 -9.73
CA SER A 17 4.43 -13.81 -10.74
C SER A 17 4.60 -13.21 -12.14
N PHE A 18 5.61 -12.36 -12.36
CA PHE A 18 5.77 -11.67 -13.63
C PHE A 18 6.58 -12.47 -14.65
N TYR A 19 7.80 -12.86 -14.32
CA TYR A 19 8.65 -13.69 -15.18
C TYR A 19 9.73 -14.40 -14.38
N ASP A 20 9.74 -15.72 -14.47
CA ASP A 20 10.69 -16.62 -13.83
C ASP A 20 11.87 -16.85 -14.79
N SER A 21 13.05 -16.33 -14.44
CA SER A 21 14.24 -16.42 -15.30
C SER A 21 15.06 -17.70 -15.09
N ASN A 22 14.90 -18.37 -13.96
CA ASN A 22 15.71 -19.51 -13.54
C ASN A 22 14.93 -20.83 -13.46
N ASN A 23 13.61 -20.80 -13.72
CA ASN A 23 12.66 -21.92 -13.70
C ASN A 23 12.50 -22.58 -12.31
N ASP A 24 12.54 -21.77 -11.24
CA ASP A 24 12.28 -22.24 -9.88
C ASP A 24 10.82 -22.14 -9.44
N GLY A 25 9.97 -21.57 -10.29
CA GLY A 25 8.54 -21.37 -10.05
C GLY A 25 8.18 -19.98 -9.51
N PHE A 26 9.17 -19.11 -9.29
CA PHE A 26 8.99 -17.73 -8.86
C PHE A 26 9.53 -16.76 -9.91
N GLY A 27 8.79 -15.69 -10.15
CA GLY A 27 9.33 -14.56 -10.90
C GLY A 27 10.39 -13.82 -10.09
N ASP A 28 11.34 -13.20 -10.79
CA ASP A 28 12.51 -12.58 -10.18
C ASP A 28 12.93 -11.27 -10.88
N LEU A 29 13.88 -10.54 -10.29
CA LEU A 29 14.40 -9.28 -10.82
C LEU A 29 15.12 -9.47 -12.15
N ARG A 30 15.79 -10.60 -12.37
CA ARG A 30 16.43 -10.95 -13.65
C ARG A 30 15.39 -11.12 -14.74
N GLY A 31 14.28 -11.79 -14.45
CA GLY A 31 13.16 -11.93 -15.37
C GLY A 31 12.55 -10.58 -15.76
N ILE A 32 12.47 -9.63 -14.81
CA ILE A 32 12.02 -8.28 -15.13
C ILE A 32 13.04 -7.57 -16.03
N ILE A 33 14.33 -7.70 -15.78
CA ILE A 33 15.40 -7.17 -16.65
C ILE A 33 15.26 -7.70 -18.07
N ASP A 34 15.02 -9.00 -18.25
CA ASP A 34 14.85 -9.63 -19.57
C ASP A 34 13.62 -9.10 -20.31
N LYS A 35 12.61 -8.62 -19.57
CA LYS A 35 11.37 -8.04 -20.13
C LYS A 35 11.40 -6.54 -20.33
N ILE A 36 12.50 -5.84 -20.07
CA ILE A 36 12.63 -4.39 -20.32
C ILE A 36 12.27 -4.02 -21.77
N PRO A 37 12.68 -4.77 -22.84
CA PRO A 37 12.26 -4.45 -24.20
C PRO A 37 10.74 -4.53 -24.42
N TYR A 38 10.05 -5.42 -23.71
CA TYR A 38 8.57 -5.48 -23.72
C TYR A 38 7.97 -4.28 -22.97
N LEU A 39 8.46 -3.97 -21.77
CA LEU A 39 7.99 -2.87 -20.95
C LEU A 39 8.15 -1.51 -21.65
N ALA A 40 9.29 -1.30 -22.35
CA ALA A 40 9.52 -0.11 -23.15
C ALA A 40 8.50 0.07 -24.28
N LYS A 41 8.01 -1.03 -24.88
CA LYS A 41 6.97 -0.99 -25.92
C LYS A 41 5.58 -0.65 -25.38
N LEU A 42 5.33 -0.78 -24.09
CA LEU A 42 4.06 -0.38 -23.45
C LEU A 42 3.93 1.14 -23.31
N ASN A 43 5.02 1.90 -23.56
CA ASN A 43 5.07 3.35 -23.42
C ASN A 43 4.61 3.82 -22.02
N ILE A 44 5.06 3.10 -21.01
CA ILE A 44 4.83 3.43 -19.59
C ILE A 44 5.93 4.35 -19.07
N ASP A 45 5.62 5.16 -18.06
CA ASP A 45 6.57 6.11 -17.47
C ASP A 45 7.22 5.55 -16.20
N MET A 46 6.54 4.66 -15.48
CA MET A 46 6.98 4.16 -14.17
C MET A 46 6.46 2.75 -13.93
N ILE A 47 7.23 1.96 -13.22
CA ILE A 47 6.81 0.64 -12.73
C ILE A 47 6.65 0.70 -11.23
N TRP A 48 5.47 0.37 -10.72
CA TRP A 48 5.24 0.09 -9.32
C TRP A 48 5.46 -1.39 -9.04
N PHE A 49 6.47 -1.70 -8.21
CA PHE A 49 6.73 -3.05 -7.73
C PHE A 49 6.02 -3.32 -6.41
N ASN A 50 5.25 -4.41 -6.34
CA ASN A 50 4.83 -5.00 -5.07
C ASN A 50 6.05 -5.41 -4.24
N PRO A 51 5.90 -5.57 -2.91
CA PRO A 51 7.04 -5.84 -2.04
C PRO A 51 7.87 -7.06 -2.47
N PHE A 52 9.17 -6.86 -2.56
CA PHE A 52 10.19 -7.90 -2.80
C PHE A 52 11.28 -7.88 -1.73
N TYR A 53 11.01 -7.23 -0.62
CA TYR A 53 11.87 -7.20 0.56
C TYR A 53 11.89 -8.56 1.24
N VAL A 54 12.87 -8.79 2.13
CA VAL A 54 12.89 -10.01 2.95
C VAL A 54 11.59 -10.14 3.73
N SER A 55 10.90 -11.25 3.52
CA SER A 55 9.59 -11.52 4.12
C SER A 55 9.37 -13.03 4.30
N PRO A 56 8.74 -13.48 5.40
CA PRO A 56 8.25 -14.85 5.55
C PRO A 56 7.19 -15.25 4.50
N GLN A 57 6.59 -14.27 3.81
CA GLN A 57 5.52 -14.44 2.80
C GLN A 57 4.20 -14.97 3.36
N ASN A 58 3.91 -14.76 4.64
CA ASN A 58 2.60 -15.07 5.23
C ASN A 58 1.50 -14.22 4.60
N ASP A 59 1.84 -12.98 4.21
CA ASP A 59 0.97 -12.09 3.45
C ASP A 59 1.65 -11.67 2.12
N ASN A 60 2.21 -12.65 1.41
CA ASN A 60 2.74 -12.47 0.05
C ASN A 60 3.73 -11.31 -0.13
N GLY A 61 4.51 -10.98 0.91
CA GLY A 61 5.52 -9.92 0.90
C GLY A 61 5.15 -8.68 1.70
N TYR A 62 3.87 -8.51 2.09
CA TYR A 62 3.42 -7.38 2.92
C TYR A 62 3.75 -7.57 4.41
N ASP A 63 4.20 -8.73 4.84
CA ASP A 63 4.79 -9.03 6.13
C ASP A 63 6.33 -8.87 6.07
N ILE A 64 6.81 -7.61 6.03
CA ILE A 64 8.22 -7.29 5.80
C ILE A 64 9.07 -7.56 7.05
N ALA A 65 10.11 -8.38 6.89
CA ALA A 65 11.08 -8.71 7.93
C ALA A 65 12.39 -7.90 7.84
N ASP A 66 12.72 -7.34 6.68
CA ASP A 66 13.82 -6.38 6.51
C ASP A 66 13.51 -5.46 5.31
N TYR A 67 13.34 -4.17 5.58
CA TYR A 67 12.99 -3.15 4.58
C TYR A 67 14.15 -2.75 3.66
N ARG A 68 15.39 -3.12 3.98
CA ARG A 68 16.59 -2.68 3.26
C ARG A 68 17.28 -3.80 2.50
N GLN A 69 16.73 -5.03 2.55
CA GLN A 69 17.26 -6.19 1.85
C GLN A 69 16.26 -6.70 0.82
N ILE A 70 16.80 -7.16 -0.31
CA ILE A 70 16.03 -7.91 -1.30
C ILE A 70 15.89 -9.35 -0.81
N ASP A 71 14.68 -9.91 -0.86
CA ASP A 71 14.46 -11.30 -0.56
C ASP A 71 15.24 -12.17 -1.58
N PRO A 72 16.09 -13.11 -1.13
CA PRO A 72 16.90 -13.94 -2.02
C PRO A 72 16.14 -14.70 -3.10
N ARG A 73 14.84 -14.94 -2.88
CA ARG A 73 13.95 -15.55 -3.90
C ARG A 73 13.79 -14.67 -5.14
N PHE A 74 13.90 -13.36 -4.99
CA PHE A 74 13.72 -12.40 -6.10
C PHE A 74 15.04 -11.91 -6.69
N GLY A 75 16.18 -12.16 -6.04
CA GLY A 75 17.50 -11.73 -6.51
C GLY A 75 18.31 -11.03 -5.44
N THR A 76 19.22 -10.18 -5.88
CA THR A 76 20.18 -9.46 -5.04
C THR A 76 20.02 -7.94 -5.16
N MET A 77 20.67 -7.19 -4.26
CA MET A 77 20.75 -5.73 -4.39
C MET A 77 21.45 -5.31 -5.70
N ALA A 78 22.43 -6.07 -6.16
CA ALA A 78 23.08 -5.80 -7.45
C ALA A 78 22.12 -5.96 -8.63
N ASP A 79 21.22 -6.97 -8.58
CA ASP A 79 20.17 -7.13 -9.59
C ASP A 79 19.19 -5.96 -9.60
N PHE A 80 18.85 -5.46 -8.43
CA PHE A 80 17.98 -4.29 -8.31
C PHE A 80 18.64 -3.02 -8.87
N GLU A 81 19.90 -2.79 -8.52
CA GLU A 81 20.65 -1.62 -9.02
C GLU A 81 20.82 -1.68 -10.55
N GLU A 82 21.06 -2.87 -11.10
CA GLU A 82 21.10 -3.10 -12.55
C GLU A 82 19.74 -2.82 -13.19
N LEU A 83 18.65 -3.32 -12.58
CA LEU A 83 17.28 -3.10 -13.05
C LEU A 83 16.96 -1.60 -13.12
N VAL A 84 17.22 -0.84 -12.04
CA VAL A 84 17.01 0.61 -11.98
C VAL A 84 17.79 1.32 -13.08
N ALA A 85 19.07 0.98 -13.25
CA ALA A 85 19.93 1.59 -14.27
C ALA A 85 19.42 1.33 -15.69
N LYS A 86 18.98 0.10 -15.99
CA LYS A 86 18.47 -0.29 -17.31
C LYS A 86 17.11 0.34 -17.60
N LEU A 87 16.19 0.38 -16.62
CA LEU A 87 14.90 1.03 -16.76
C LEU A 87 15.07 2.53 -17.03
N LYS A 88 15.97 3.20 -16.31
CA LYS A 88 16.32 4.61 -16.56
C LYS A 88 16.83 4.83 -17.98
N GLY A 89 17.61 3.87 -18.54
CA GLY A 89 18.09 3.93 -19.92
C GLY A 89 16.99 3.94 -20.97
N VAL A 90 15.81 3.41 -20.65
CA VAL A 90 14.61 3.43 -21.51
C VAL A 90 13.53 4.41 -20.99
N LYS A 91 13.90 5.33 -20.09
CA LYS A 91 13.05 6.38 -19.52
C LYS A 91 11.87 5.87 -18.71
N ILE A 92 12.02 4.74 -18.04
CA ILE A 92 11.05 4.19 -17.10
C ILE A 92 11.62 4.35 -15.69
N ASP A 93 10.88 5.01 -14.81
CA ASP A 93 11.23 5.18 -13.41
C ASP A 93 10.71 4.01 -12.56
N VAL A 94 11.25 3.88 -11.34
CA VAL A 94 10.87 2.84 -10.38
C VAL A 94 10.11 3.44 -9.23
N MET A 95 8.96 2.84 -8.89
CA MET A 95 8.15 3.07 -7.70
C MET A 95 8.16 1.82 -6.84
N LEU A 96 8.42 1.95 -5.54
CA LEU A 96 8.38 0.85 -4.58
C LEU A 96 7.18 0.93 -3.67
N ASP A 97 6.70 -0.23 -3.26
CA ASP A 97 5.67 -0.37 -2.24
C ASP A 97 6.28 -0.18 -0.84
N MET A 98 5.70 0.70 -0.03
CA MET A 98 6.12 1.00 1.33
C MET A 98 5.04 0.61 2.32
N VAL A 99 5.25 -0.49 3.02
CA VAL A 99 4.35 -1.00 4.05
C VAL A 99 4.83 -0.47 5.40
N LEU A 100 4.27 0.65 5.84
CA LEU A 100 4.75 1.37 7.03
C LEU A 100 3.77 1.34 8.20
N ASN A 101 2.56 0.77 8.03
CA ASN A 101 1.64 0.57 9.14
C ASN A 101 2.09 -0.53 10.10
N HIS A 102 2.74 -1.56 9.59
CA HIS A 102 3.13 -2.75 10.35
C HIS A 102 4.43 -3.34 9.81
N CYS A 103 5.04 -4.22 10.57
CA CYS A 103 6.12 -5.08 10.08
C CYS A 103 5.85 -6.54 10.49
N SER A 104 6.60 -7.47 9.89
CA SER A 104 6.54 -8.87 10.26
C SER A 104 6.92 -9.09 11.71
N THR A 105 6.30 -10.07 12.37
CA THR A 105 6.77 -10.59 13.67
C THR A 105 8.17 -11.23 13.56
N GLU A 106 8.65 -11.49 12.35
CA GLU A 106 10.03 -11.92 12.08
C GLU A 106 11.00 -10.74 11.88
N HIS A 107 10.53 -9.50 11.90
CA HIS A 107 11.41 -8.32 11.82
C HIS A 107 12.27 -8.21 13.08
N GLU A 108 13.50 -7.75 12.91
CA GLU A 108 14.46 -7.59 14.03
C GLU A 108 13.88 -6.71 15.16
N TRP A 109 13.09 -5.70 14.84
CA TRP A 109 12.44 -4.85 15.86
C TRP A 109 11.50 -5.66 16.76
N PHE A 110 10.68 -6.56 16.19
CA PHE A 110 9.74 -7.36 16.98
C PHE A 110 10.47 -8.43 17.79
N LYS A 111 11.50 -9.07 17.23
CA LYS A 111 12.35 -10.04 17.94
C LYS A 111 13.06 -9.41 19.14
N ARG A 112 13.60 -8.21 18.97
CA ARG A 112 14.24 -7.45 20.06
C ARG A 112 13.24 -6.99 21.11
N ALA A 113 12.02 -6.60 20.70
CA ALA A 113 10.94 -6.31 21.62
C ALA A 113 10.56 -7.53 22.47
N LEU A 114 10.45 -8.73 21.84
CA LEU A 114 10.22 -9.99 22.55
C LEU A 114 11.37 -10.37 23.50
N ALA A 115 12.60 -10.02 23.15
CA ALA A 115 13.79 -10.21 24.00
C ALA A 115 13.83 -9.24 25.21
N GLY A 116 12.85 -8.34 25.33
CA GLY A 116 12.72 -7.43 26.48
C GLY A 116 13.41 -6.06 26.28
N GLU A 117 13.88 -5.73 25.08
CA GLU A 117 14.48 -4.43 24.81
C GLU A 117 13.42 -3.32 24.81
N GLU A 118 13.40 -2.50 25.84
CA GLU A 118 12.39 -1.45 26.07
C GLU A 118 12.25 -0.48 24.87
N LYS A 119 13.36 -0.13 24.21
CA LYS A 119 13.33 0.71 22.99
C LYS A 119 12.38 0.12 21.95
N TYR A 120 12.53 -1.17 21.64
CA TYR A 120 11.76 -1.84 20.59
C TYR A 120 10.36 -2.25 21.03
N GLN A 121 10.13 -2.46 22.34
CA GLN A 121 8.77 -2.61 22.87
C GLN A 121 7.92 -1.37 22.59
N LYS A 122 8.52 -0.17 22.64
CA LYS A 122 7.86 1.11 22.31
C LYS A 122 7.60 1.31 20.80
N TYR A 123 8.06 0.40 19.94
CA TYR A 123 7.77 0.46 18.50
C TYR A 123 6.38 -0.11 18.17
N PHE A 124 5.75 -0.80 19.10
CA PHE A 124 4.49 -1.52 18.88
C PHE A 124 3.43 -1.10 19.90
N TYR A 125 2.18 -1.21 19.52
CA TYR A 125 1.06 -1.07 20.45
C TYR A 125 1.00 -2.29 21.36
N LEU A 126 1.64 -2.22 22.53
CA LEU A 126 1.62 -3.28 23.55
C LEU A 126 0.72 -2.86 24.70
N ARG A 127 -0.29 -3.68 25.03
CA ARG A 127 -1.25 -3.38 26.10
C ARG A 127 -1.57 -4.64 26.90
N PRO A 128 -1.79 -4.53 28.23
CA PRO A 128 -2.30 -5.65 29.03
C PRO A 128 -3.78 -5.94 28.70
N ALA A 129 -4.25 -7.11 29.05
CA ALA A 129 -5.68 -7.39 29.10
C ALA A 129 -6.40 -6.40 30.04
N LYS A 130 -7.72 -6.20 29.83
CA LYS A 130 -8.56 -5.43 30.74
C LYS A 130 -8.68 -6.14 32.09
N ALA A 131 -9.20 -5.43 33.11
CA ALA A 131 -9.36 -5.97 34.44
C ALA A 131 -10.29 -7.20 34.52
N ASP A 132 -11.20 -7.35 33.58
CA ASP A 132 -12.11 -8.50 33.45
C ASP A 132 -11.50 -9.66 32.63
N GLY A 133 -10.25 -9.53 32.21
CA GLY A 133 -9.52 -10.52 31.41
C GLY A 133 -9.79 -10.45 29.89
N SER A 134 -10.64 -9.54 29.42
CA SER A 134 -10.87 -9.34 27.98
C SER A 134 -9.68 -8.64 27.31
N LEU A 135 -9.63 -8.72 25.98
CA LEU A 135 -8.57 -8.09 25.16
C LEU A 135 -8.56 -6.56 25.34
N PRO A 136 -7.43 -5.91 25.03
CA PRO A 136 -7.26 -4.45 25.23
C PRO A 136 -8.35 -3.60 24.58
N THR A 137 -8.81 -4.00 23.37
CA THR A 137 -10.04 -3.51 22.76
C THR A 137 -10.78 -4.66 22.07
N ASN A 138 -12.03 -4.40 21.66
CA ASN A 138 -12.85 -5.37 20.93
C ASN A 138 -12.62 -5.35 19.41
N TRP A 139 -11.57 -4.64 18.94
CA TRP A 139 -11.29 -4.47 17.51
C TRP A 139 -11.07 -5.81 16.81
N GLN A 140 -11.49 -5.83 15.54
CA GLN A 140 -11.35 -6.99 14.68
C GLN A 140 -10.26 -6.80 13.64
N SER A 141 -9.47 -7.83 13.39
CA SER A 141 -8.54 -7.87 12.27
C SER A 141 -9.31 -7.82 10.95
N LYS A 142 -8.76 -7.13 9.96
CA LYS A 142 -9.30 -7.11 8.59
C LYS A 142 -9.26 -8.48 7.90
N PHE A 143 -8.47 -9.40 8.44
CA PHE A 143 -8.38 -10.80 7.99
C PHE A 143 -9.23 -11.75 8.84
N GLY A 144 -9.98 -11.21 9.79
CA GLY A 144 -10.88 -11.94 10.67
C GLY A 144 -10.29 -12.28 12.03
N GLY A 145 -11.17 -12.42 13.02
CA GLY A 145 -10.78 -12.63 14.41
C GLY A 145 -10.32 -11.34 15.12
N PRO A 146 -9.93 -11.44 16.40
CA PRO A 146 -9.49 -10.29 17.18
C PRO A 146 -8.25 -9.61 16.58
N ALA A 147 -8.16 -8.28 16.71
CA ALA A 147 -6.99 -7.50 16.30
C ALA A 147 -5.84 -7.51 17.32
N TRP A 148 -5.92 -8.31 18.36
CA TRP A 148 -4.92 -8.43 19.42
C TRP A 148 -4.44 -9.86 19.56
N ALA A 149 -3.14 -10.06 19.59
CA ALA A 149 -2.50 -11.36 19.83
C ALA A 149 -1.53 -11.29 21.01
N LYS A 150 -1.32 -12.42 21.68
CA LYS A 150 -0.43 -12.54 22.84
C LYS A 150 1.01 -12.19 22.46
N PHE A 151 1.66 -11.35 23.24
CA PHE A 151 3.04 -10.92 23.02
C PHE A 151 4.00 -11.88 23.76
N GLY A 152 4.37 -12.96 23.09
CA GLY A 152 5.19 -14.03 23.69
C GLY A 152 4.56 -14.59 24.95
N ASP A 153 5.42 -14.91 25.93
CA ASP A 153 5.00 -15.43 27.25
C ASP A 153 4.71 -14.31 28.29
N THR A 154 4.53 -13.07 27.82
CA THR A 154 4.24 -11.92 28.69
C THR A 154 2.75 -11.77 28.98
N GLU A 155 2.37 -10.84 29.87
CA GLU A 155 0.96 -10.48 30.11
C GLU A 155 0.44 -9.42 29.11
N LEU A 156 1.24 -9.08 28.09
CA LEU A 156 0.88 -8.09 27.08
C LEU A 156 0.30 -8.73 25.82
N TYR A 157 -0.43 -7.92 25.08
CA TYR A 157 -0.92 -8.19 23.74
C TYR A 157 -0.41 -7.11 22.80
N TYR A 158 -0.11 -7.49 21.55
CA TYR A 158 0.22 -6.54 20.48
C TYR A 158 -0.94 -6.38 19.51
N LEU A 159 -1.10 -5.19 18.97
CA LEU A 159 -2.10 -4.88 17.96
C LEU A 159 -1.65 -5.39 16.58
N HIS A 160 -2.59 -5.96 15.83
CA HIS A 160 -2.44 -6.29 14.41
C HIS A 160 -3.76 -6.06 13.67
N LEU A 161 -3.86 -5.00 12.89
CA LEU A 161 -5.06 -4.75 12.08
C LEU A 161 -5.20 -5.72 10.89
N TYR A 162 -4.12 -6.40 10.52
CA TYR A 162 -4.04 -7.39 9.43
C TYR A 162 -3.74 -8.77 9.99
N ASP A 163 -2.85 -9.56 9.39
CA ASP A 163 -2.52 -10.87 9.90
C ASP A 163 -1.80 -10.78 11.27
N LYS A 164 -1.98 -11.79 12.11
CA LYS A 164 -1.27 -11.87 13.40
C LYS A 164 0.25 -11.87 13.27
N THR A 165 0.78 -12.16 12.09
CA THR A 165 2.22 -12.06 11.78
C THR A 165 2.66 -10.67 11.36
N GLN A 166 1.75 -9.68 11.36
CA GLN A 166 1.98 -8.29 10.96
C GLN A 166 1.66 -7.35 12.14
N ALA A 167 2.67 -7.10 12.99
CA ALA A 167 2.49 -6.26 14.18
C ALA A 167 2.43 -4.77 13.79
N ASP A 168 1.39 -4.06 14.23
CA ASP A 168 1.19 -2.64 13.98
C ASP A 168 2.24 -1.78 14.70
N LEU A 169 2.84 -0.86 13.96
CA LEU A 169 3.85 0.07 14.45
C LEU A 169 3.19 1.27 15.14
N ASP A 170 3.71 1.65 16.30
CA ASP A 170 3.23 2.81 17.06
C ASP A 170 3.87 4.11 16.54
N TRP A 171 3.18 4.80 15.64
CA TRP A 171 3.63 6.05 15.03
C TRP A 171 3.64 7.24 15.99
N HIS A 172 3.12 7.13 17.22
CA HIS A 172 3.35 8.13 18.27
C HIS A 172 4.83 8.17 18.67
N ASN A 173 5.54 7.05 18.52
CA ASN A 173 6.96 6.98 18.81
C ASN A 173 7.78 7.68 17.72
N PRO A 174 8.56 8.73 18.04
CA PRO A 174 9.39 9.43 17.07
C PRO A 174 10.48 8.56 16.44
N ASP A 175 10.95 7.52 17.14
CA ASP A 175 11.95 6.60 16.59
C ASP A 175 11.33 5.76 15.44
N VAL A 176 10.06 5.38 15.55
CA VAL A 176 9.33 4.69 14.46
C VAL A 176 9.20 5.59 13.24
N ARG A 177 8.80 6.86 13.44
CA ARG A 177 8.73 7.84 12.35
C ARG A 177 10.08 8.07 11.68
N LYS A 178 11.15 8.12 12.49
CA LYS A 178 12.51 8.26 11.97
C LYS A 178 12.94 7.04 11.14
N GLU A 179 12.65 5.83 11.60
CA GLU A 179 12.92 4.61 10.81
C GLU A 179 12.17 4.62 9.47
N ALA A 180 10.90 5.03 9.45
CA ALA A 180 10.12 5.17 8.21
C ALA A 180 10.78 6.15 7.23
N GLN A 181 11.22 7.33 7.71
CA GLN A 181 11.95 8.32 6.92
C GLN A 181 13.27 7.75 6.37
N ASP A 182 14.01 7.02 7.19
CA ASP A 182 15.30 6.44 6.81
C ASP A 182 15.16 5.30 5.80
N ILE A 183 14.08 4.51 5.87
CA ILE A 183 13.76 3.49 4.87
C ILE A 183 13.47 4.15 3.52
N VAL A 184 12.61 5.17 3.48
CA VAL A 184 12.30 5.89 2.24
C VAL A 184 13.57 6.53 1.66
N ASN A 185 14.38 7.19 2.49
CA ASN A 185 15.63 7.82 2.07
C ASN A 185 16.66 6.81 1.54
N TYR A 186 16.74 5.62 2.15
CA TYR A 186 17.60 4.54 1.65
C TYR A 186 17.27 4.16 0.20
N TRP A 187 15.99 3.97 -0.12
CA TRP A 187 15.58 3.60 -1.47
C TRP A 187 15.67 4.77 -2.46
N ARG A 188 15.46 6.01 -2.01
CA ARG A 188 15.74 7.20 -2.82
C ARG A 188 17.21 7.23 -3.28
N GLN A 189 18.14 6.94 -2.38
CA GLN A 189 19.58 6.88 -2.69
C GLN A 189 19.91 5.75 -3.68
N LYS A 190 19.09 4.71 -3.76
CA LYS A 190 19.18 3.63 -4.76
C LYS A 190 18.54 3.97 -6.12
N GLY A 191 18.07 5.20 -6.31
CA GLY A 191 17.53 5.68 -7.58
C GLY A 191 16.02 5.50 -7.76
N VAL A 192 15.30 5.12 -6.71
CA VAL A 192 13.83 5.05 -6.71
C VAL A 192 13.23 6.45 -6.87
N LYS A 193 12.24 6.59 -7.75
CA LYS A 193 11.57 7.85 -8.10
C LYS A 193 10.08 7.86 -7.78
N GLY A 194 9.58 6.83 -7.14
CA GLY A 194 8.21 6.78 -6.67
C GLY A 194 8.04 5.89 -5.45
N PHE A 195 7.00 6.18 -4.66
CA PHE A 195 6.59 5.36 -3.52
C PHE A 195 5.08 5.20 -3.51
N ARG A 196 4.62 3.95 -3.47
CA ARG A 196 3.24 3.62 -3.14
C ARG A 196 3.20 3.24 -1.67
N PHE A 197 2.42 3.96 -0.91
CA PHE A 197 2.27 3.70 0.52
C PHE A 197 1.04 2.82 0.77
N ASP A 198 1.30 1.65 1.32
CA ASP A 198 0.30 0.67 1.70
C ASP A 198 -0.51 1.16 2.90
N VAL A 199 -1.83 1.14 2.79
CA VAL A 199 -2.80 1.49 3.85
C VAL A 199 -2.39 2.66 4.74
N LEU A 200 -1.82 3.71 4.15
CA LEU A 200 -1.16 4.80 4.87
C LEU A 200 -2.11 5.56 5.80
N ASN A 201 -3.39 5.60 5.49
CA ASN A 201 -4.38 6.33 6.28
C ASN A 201 -4.77 5.64 7.60
N VAL A 202 -4.17 4.51 7.94
CA VAL A 202 -4.40 3.83 9.24
C VAL A 202 -3.19 3.85 10.18
N ILE A 203 -2.09 4.56 9.82
CA ILE A 203 -0.90 4.65 10.67
C ILE A 203 -1.12 5.50 11.93
N GLY A 204 -2.01 6.49 11.86
CA GLY A 204 -2.26 7.45 12.94
C GLY A 204 -3.44 7.03 13.81
N LYS A 205 -3.29 6.01 14.63
CA LYS A 205 -4.29 5.62 15.62
C LYS A 205 -4.25 6.60 16.81
N ASP A 206 -5.35 6.71 17.57
CA ASP A 206 -5.33 7.50 18.80
C ASP A 206 -4.38 6.89 19.85
N GLU A 207 -3.83 7.72 20.73
CA GLU A 207 -2.93 7.26 21.80
C GLU A 207 -3.67 6.35 22.80
N ILE A 208 -4.94 6.69 23.08
CA ILE A 208 -5.84 5.89 23.93
C ILE A 208 -6.79 5.13 23.01
N LEU A 209 -6.57 3.82 22.93
CA LEU A 209 -7.42 2.93 22.14
C LEU A 209 -8.66 2.55 22.96
N VAL A 210 -9.83 2.69 22.35
CA VAL A 210 -11.13 2.42 22.99
C VAL A 210 -11.91 1.33 22.26
N ASP A 211 -12.87 0.72 22.94
CA ASP A 211 -13.77 -0.24 22.29
C ASP A 211 -14.66 0.45 21.27
N SER A 212 -14.96 -0.29 20.21
CA SER A 212 -15.94 0.14 19.20
C SER A 212 -17.36 -0.29 19.60
N THR A 213 -18.36 0.48 19.13
CA THR A 213 -19.78 0.15 19.30
C THR A 213 -20.32 -0.72 18.17
N ASP A 214 -19.71 -0.62 17.00
CA ASP A 214 -20.05 -1.35 15.78
C ASP A 214 -18.89 -1.32 14.75
N PRO A 215 -18.93 -2.17 13.70
CA PRO A 215 -17.84 -2.26 12.73
C PRO A 215 -17.58 -0.98 11.90
N VAL A 216 -18.56 -0.07 11.78
CA VAL A 216 -18.38 1.20 11.05
C VAL A 216 -17.61 2.16 11.93
N GLN A 217 -18.04 2.33 13.17
CA GLN A 217 -17.38 3.16 14.15
C GLN A 217 -15.97 2.65 14.46
N GLU A 218 -15.74 1.33 14.49
CA GLU A 218 -14.40 0.77 14.66
C GLU A 218 -13.42 1.30 13.61
N LYS A 219 -13.81 1.28 12.32
CA LYS A 219 -12.95 1.80 11.25
C LYS A 219 -12.61 3.27 11.42
N MET A 220 -13.50 4.07 11.98
CA MET A 220 -13.26 5.50 12.23
C MET A 220 -12.25 5.74 13.35
N LEU A 221 -12.04 4.77 14.27
CA LEU A 221 -11.09 4.91 15.37
C LEU A 221 -9.62 4.84 14.92
N TYR A 222 -9.35 4.31 13.73
CA TYR A 222 -7.99 4.17 13.22
C TYR A 222 -7.79 4.62 11.75
N THR A 223 -8.85 5.10 11.09
CA THR A 223 -8.79 5.51 9.67
C THR A 223 -9.00 7.01 9.54
N ASP A 224 -8.16 7.69 8.76
CA ASP A 224 -8.24 9.13 8.47
C ASP A 224 -8.29 10.00 9.75
N THR A 225 -7.63 9.59 10.82
CA THR A 225 -7.56 10.37 12.06
C THR A 225 -6.80 11.68 11.85
N PRO A 226 -7.05 12.74 12.64
CA PRO A 226 -6.35 14.01 12.47
C PRO A 226 -4.82 13.92 12.55
N ILE A 227 -4.30 13.00 13.36
CA ILE A 227 -2.86 12.84 13.58
C ILE A 227 -2.13 12.24 12.36
N VAL A 228 -2.82 11.44 11.53
CA VAL A 228 -2.21 10.80 10.36
C VAL A 228 -1.63 11.83 9.40
N HIS A 229 -2.30 12.95 9.21
CA HIS A 229 -1.85 14.04 8.34
C HIS A 229 -0.53 14.66 8.83
N GLN A 230 -0.37 14.80 10.14
CA GLN A 230 0.90 15.30 10.72
C GLN A 230 2.05 14.34 10.44
N TYR A 231 1.82 13.03 10.60
CA TYR A 231 2.83 12.02 10.33
C TYR A 231 3.22 11.94 8.86
N ILE A 232 2.25 12.07 7.94
CA ILE A 232 2.55 12.08 6.51
C ILE A 232 3.31 13.35 6.10
N LYS A 233 2.96 14.52 6.65
CA LYS A 233 3.73 15.77 6.45
C LYS A 233 5.17 15.63 6.94
N GLU A 234 5.36 15.11 8.15
CA GLU A 234 6.69 14.85 8.71
C GLU A 234 7.49 13.87 7.83
N LEU A 235 6.84 12.81 7.33
CA LEU A 235 7.46 11.85 6.42
C LEU A 235 7.84 12.52 5.08
N ASN A 236 6.97 13.33 4.51
CA ASN A 236 7.23 14.10 3.29
C ASN A 236 8.46 15.01 3.49
N GLU A 237 8.42 15.88 4.48
CA GLU A 237 9.46 16.89 4.73
C GLU A 237 10.86 16.27 4.94
N ASN A 238 10.91 15.11 5.62
CA ASN A 238 12.16 14.45 5.97
C ASN A 238 12.59 13.33 5.02
N SER A 239 11.81 13.09 3.94
CA SER A 239 12.17 12.07 2.96
C SER A 239 11.81 12.47 1.52
N PHE A 240 10.78 11.94 0.94
CA PHE A 240 10.47 12.07 -0.49
C PHE A 240 10.17 13.51 -0.94
N GLY A 241 9.67 14.38 -0.08
CA GLY A 241 9.39 15.78 -0.40
C GLY A 241 10.63 16.64 -0.66
N GLN A 242 11.81 16.13 -0.32
CA GLN A 242 13.10 16.78 -0.61
C GLN A 242 13.50 16.70 -2.10
N ASP A 243 12.79 15.94 -2.93
CA ASP A 243 13.00 15.81 -4.36
C ASP A 243 11.65 15.93 -5.10
N GLU A 244 11.40 17.07 -5.73
CA GLU A 244 10.16 17.36 -6.46
C GLU A 244 9.88 16.42 -7.65
N THR A 245 10.85 15.60 -8.05
CA THR A 245 10.67 14.61 -9.12
C THR A 245 10.06 13.31 -8.62
N ILE A 246 9.99 13.10 -7.31
CA ILE A 246 9.40 11.89 -6.73
C ILE A 246 7.88 11.96 -6.80
N ILE A 247 7.27 10.86 -7.23
CA ILE A 247 5.81 10.67 -7.28
C ILE A 247 5.41 9.74 -6.15
N THR A 248 4.41 10.14 -5.38
CA THR A 248 3.87 9.30 -4.29
C THR A 248 2.40 9.01 -4.52
N VAL A 249 1.99 7.80 -4.20
CA VAL A 249 0.58 7.41 -4.20
C VAL A 249 0.23 6.71 -2.89
N GLY A 250 -0.83 7.16 -2.23
CA GLY A 250 -1.36 6.54 -1.02
C GLY A 250 -2.53 5.61 -1.33
N GLU A 251 -2.46 4.39 -0.83
CA GLU A 251 -3.65 3.55 -0.75
C GLU A 251 -4.51 3.99 0.44
N MET A 252 -5.74 4.43 0.15
CA MET A 252 -6.65 4.94 1.18
C MET A 252 -7.82 3.96 1.39
N SER A 253 -7.72 3.21 2.47
CA SER A 253 -8.76 2.27 2.87
C SER A 253 -9.94 3.02 3.49
N SER A 254 -11.16 2.75 3.04
CA SER A 254 -12.41 3.28 3.64
C SER A 254 -12.47 4.80 3.79
N THR A 255 -11.80 5.56 2.92
CA THR A 255 -11.70 7.02 2.94
C THR A 255 -12.91 7.70 2.26
N ASN A 256 -12.97 9.02 2.33
CA ASN A 256 -13.95 9.89 1.70
C ASN A 256 -13.28 11.00 0.86
N PHE A 257 -14.10 11.83 0.16
CA PHE A 257 -13.58 12.90 -0.69
C PHE A 257 -12.74 13.91 0.08
N ALA A 258 -13.21 14.37 1.24
CA ALA A 258 -12.55 15.41 2.02
C ALA A 258 -11.15 14.95 2.48
N SER A 259 -11.06 13.75 3.03
CA SER A 259 -9.78 13.16 3.44
C SER A 259 -8.85 12.93 2.25
N SER A 260 -9.38 12.38 1.14
CA SER A 260 -8.58 12.10 -0.06
C SER A 260 -8.03 13.37 -0.72
N ILE A 261 -8.82 14.45 -0.75
CA ILE A 261 -8.37 15.77 -1.21
C ILE A 261 -7.22 16.25 -0.33
N LYS A 262 -7.38 16.20 0.98
CA LYS A 262 -6.36 16.66 1.92
C LYS A 262 -5.03 15.89 1.76
N TYR A 263 -5.07 14.58 1.60
CA TYR A 263 -3.86 13.79 1.36
C TYR A 263 -3.12 14.15 0.08
N SER A 264 -3.80 14.69 -0.94
CA SER A 264 -3.23 14.89 -2.27
C SER A 264 -3.32 16.33 -2.81
N ASP A 265 -3.81 17.30 -2.04
CA ASP A 265 -3.67 18.72 -2.37
C ASP A 265 -2.19 19.12 -2.18
N PRO A 266 -1.50 19.62 -3.22
CA PRO A 266 -0.11 20.06 -3.11
C PRO A 266 0.16 21.09 -1.98
N LYS A 267 -0.84 21.84 -1.55
CA LYS A 267 -0.72 22.82 -0.45
C LYS A 267 -0.55 22.15 0.92
N GLU A 268 -1.01 20.92 1.05
CA GLU A 268 -0.91 20.17 2.29
C GLU A 268 0.46 19.51 2.47
N HIS A 269 1.29 19.42 1.44
CA HIS A 269 2.62 18.80 1.50
C HIS A 269 2.60 17.36 2.05
N GLU A 270 1.62 16.56 1.58
CA GLU A 270 1.51 15.15 1.96
C GLU A 270 1.91 14.25 0.79
N LEU A 271 0.99 13.85 -0.06
CA LEU A 271 1.23 12.93 -1.18
C LEU A 271 0.98 13.60 -2.53
N SER A 272 1.50 13.01 -3.61
CA SER A 272 1.20 13.47 -4.96
C SER A 272 -0.23 13.10 -5.38
N MET A 273 -0.70 11.92 -5.00
CA MET A 273 -2.01 11.38 -5.36
C MET A 273 -2.42 10.27 -4.40
N VAL A 274 -3.69 9.90 -4.47
CA VAL A 274 -4.26 8.75 -3.76
C VAL A 274 -5.04 7.87 -4.72
N PHE A 275 -5.28 6.61 -4.35
CA PHE A 275 -6.29 5.80 -5.01
C PHE A 275 -7.25 5.17 -4.00
N THR A 276 -8.47 4.91 -4.48
CA THR A 276 -9.54 4.33 -3.69
C THR A 276 -10.21 3.18 -4.44
N PHE A 277 -11.02 2.38 -3.75
CA PHE A 277 -11.64 1.19 -4.32
C PHE A 277 -13.14 1.35 -4.62
N HIS A 278 -13.71 2.55 -4.49
CA HIS A 278 -15.15 2.77 -4.59
C HIS A 278 -15.73 2.30 -5.93
N HIS A 279 -15.08 2.64 -7.04
CA HIS A 279 -15.49 2.25 -8.39
C HIS A 279 -15.38 0.74 -8.64
N LEU A 280 -14.60 0.00 -7.85
CA LEU A 280 -14.45 -1.43 -7.97
C LEU A 280 -15.43 -2.25 -7.12
N LYS A 281 -16.33 -1.60 -6.36
CA LYS A 281 -17.29 -2.28 -5.48
C LYS A 281 -18.69 -2.39 -6.08
N VAL A 282 -18.87 -2.03 -7.34
CA VAL A 282 -20.17 -1.96 -8.02
C VAL A 282 -20.77 -3.30 -8.42
N ASP A 283 -20.05 -4.40 -8.23
CA ASP A 283 -20.50 -5.78 -8.39
C ASP A 283 -20.43 -6.59 -7.07
N TYR A 284 -20.21 -5.90 -5.93
CA TYR A 284 -20.25 -6.55 -4.63
C TYR A 284 -21.70 -6.78 -4.20
N LYS A 285 -21.94 -7.93 -3.58
CA LYS A 285 -23.21 -8.23 -2.92
C LYS A 285 -22.96 -8.41 -1.42
N ASP A 286 -23.68 -7.68 -0.62
CA ASP A 286 -23.57 -7.72 0.85
C ASP A 286 -22.14 -7.46 1.37
N GLY A 287 -21.36 -6.65 0.64
CA GLY A 287 -19.96 -6.35 0.94
C GLY A 287 -18.94 -7.38 0.42
N GLU A 288 -19.41 -8.49 -0.13
CA GLU A 288 -18.56 -9.59 -0.59
C GLU A 288 -18.01 -9.37 -2.02
N LYS A 289 -16.69 -9.37 -2.16
CA LYS A 289 -15.98 -9.08 -3.41
C LYS A 289 -15.97 -10.26 -4.43
N TRP A 290 -16.18 -11.48 -3.97
CA TRP A 290 -16.08 -12.69 -4.80
C TRP A 290 -17.42 -13.20 -5.32
N THR A 291 -18.44 -12.34 -5.33
CA THR A 291 -19.78 -12.70 -5.83
C THR A 291 -19.83 -12.68 -7.36
N LYS A 292 -20.77 -13.46 -7.94
CA LYS A 292 -21.07 -13.44 -9.38
C LYS A 292 -22.23 -12.49 -9.71
N THR A 293 -22.22 -11.31 -9.08
CA THR A 293 -23.25 -10.30 -9.30
C THR A 293 -22.84 -9.45 -10.51
N PRO A 294 -23.73 -9.21 -11.48
CA PRO A 294 -23.47 -8.24 -12.55
C PRO A 294 -23.18 -6.87 -11.97
N PHE A 295 -22.20 -6.16 -12.51
CA PHE A 295 -21.88 -4.83 -12.05
C PHE A 295 -22.97 -3.80 -12.38
N ASP A 296 -23.17 -2.85 -11.48
CA ASP A 296 -24.04 -1.71 -11.71
C ASP A 296 -23.31 -0.64 -12.54
N PHE A 297 -23.62 -0.58 -13.84
CA PHE A 297 -23.01 0.36 -14.76
C PHE A 297 -23.26 1.84 -14.36
N MET A 298 -24.47 2.16 -13.85
CA MET A 298 -24.79 3.52 -13.48
C MET A 298 -24.04 3.94 -12.22
N ALA A 299 -23.91 3.03 -11.26
CA ALA A 299 -23.07 3.26 -10.07
C ALA A 299 -21.61 3.41 -10.46
N LEU A 300 -21.06 2.58 -11.35
CA LEU A 300 -19.69 2.69 -11.86
C LEU A 300 -19.44 4.06 -12.48
N LYS A 301 -20.30 4.47 -13.43
CA LYS A 301 -20.21 5.77 -14.09
C LYS A 301 -20.25 6.93 -13.08
N LYS A 302 -21.18 6.84 -12.11
CA LYS A 302 -21.31 7.86 -11.07
C LYS A 302 -20.05 7.94 -10.19
N HIS A 303 -19.52 6.81 -9.72
CA HIS A 303 -18.31 6.81 -8.90
C HIS A 303 -17.11 7.39 -9.65
N LEU A 304 -16.87 7.00 -10.91
CA LEU A 304 -15.79 7.55 -11.71
C LEU A 304 -15.94 9.07 -11.89
N ALA A 305 -17.14 9.54 -12.25
CA ALA A 305 -17.42 10.97 -12.44
C ALA A 305 -17.28 11.77 -11.14
N ASP A 306 -17.89 11.31 -10.06
CA ASP A 306 -17.88 12.00 -8.77
C ASP A 306 -16.45 12.12 -8.21
N TRP A 307 -15.69 11.02 -8.21
CA TRP A 307 -14.32 11.04 -7.68
C TRP A 307 -13.41 11.96 -8.48
N GLN A 308 -13.46 11.91 -9.82
CA GLN A 308 -12.65 12.82 -10.64
C GLN A 308 -13.06 14.29 -10.43
N THR A 309 -14.37 14.56 -10.42
CA THR A 309 -14.88 15.93 -10.25
C THR A 309 -14.55 16.50 -8.87
N GLN A 310 -14.82 15.75 -7.80
CA GLN A 310 -14.60 16.22 -6.43
C GLN A 310 -13.11 16.41 -6.13
N MET A 311 -12.28 15.48 -6.56
CA MET A 311 -10.83 15.59 -6.37
C MET A 311 -10.24 16.77 -7.14
N ASP A 312 -10.65 17.00 -8.39
CA ASP A 312 -10.17 18.15 -9.17
C ASP A 312 -10.62 19.48 -8.58
N GLN A 313 -11.91 19.63 -8.23
CA GLN A 313 -12.46 20.83 -7.60
C GLN A 313 -11.80 21.13 -6.25
N GLY A 314 -11.50 20.09 -5.47
CA GLY A 314 -10.84 20.21 -4.17
C GLY A 314 -9.33 20.43 -4.22
N GLY A 315 -8.70 20.31 -5.39
CA GLY A 315 -7.25 20.47 -5.53
C GLY A 315 -6.45 19.16 -5.38
N GLY A 316 -7.09 18.05 -5.05
CA GLY A 316 -6.47 16.73 -4.93
C GLY A 316 -6.26 16.00 -6.26
N TRP A 317 -5.66 14.82 -6.22
CA TRP A 317 -5.47 13.95 -7.39
C TRP A 317 -5.84 12.51 -7.08
N ASN A 318 -6.78 11.94 -7.86
CA ASN A 318 -7.19 10.55 -7.77
C ASN A 318 -6.54 9.74 -8.89
N ALA A 319 -5.67 8.78 -8.55
CA ALA A 319 -5.09 7.87 -9.52
C ALA A 319 -6.12 6.81 -9.92
N LEU A 320 -6.46 6.76 -11.20
CA LEU A 320 -7.41 5.77 -11.73
C LEU A 320 -6.72 4.46 -12.04
N PHE A 321 -7.39 3.35 -11.76
CA PHE A 321 -6.94 2.02 -12.10
C PHE A 321 -8.11 1.03 -12.20
N TRP A 322 -7.90 -0.09 -12.90
CA TRP A 322 -8.85 -1.20 -12.97
C TRP A 322 -8.41 -2.43 -12.19
N ASN A 323 -7.13 -2.73 -12.23
CA ASN A 323 -6.56 -3.93 -11.63
C ASN A 323 -5.47 -3.56 -10.63
N ASN A 324 -5.40 -4.31 -9.56
CA ASN A 324 -4.23 -4.49 -8.73
C ASN A 324 -4.23 -5.93 -8.18
N HIS A 325 -3.26 -6.26 -7.34
CA HIS A 325 -3.12 -7.59 -6.74
C HIS A 325 -4.25 -7.98 -5.78
N ASP A 326 -5.06 -7.01 -5.31
CA ASP A 326 -6.17 -7.22 -4.37
C ASP A 326 -7.53 -7.37 -5.04
N GLN A 327 -7.60 -7.21 -6.35
CA GLN A 327 -8.87 -7.17 -7.08
C GLN A 327 -8.93 -8.27 -8.13
N PRO A 328 -10.10 -8.90 -8.32
CA PRO A 328 -10.33 -9.77 -9.48
C PRO A 328 -10.11 -9.01 -10.78
N PHE A 329 -9.66 -9.70 -11.84
CA PHE A 329 -9.37 -9.07 -13.12
C PHE A 329 -10.58 -8.31 -13.68
N ALA A 330 -10.39 -7.01 -13.94
CA ALA A 330 -11.42 -6.11 -14.44
C ALA A 330 -12.04 -6.57 -15.75
N LEU A 331 -11.26 -7.21 -16.63
CA LEU A 331 -11.75 -7.75 -17.88
C LEU A 331 -12.84 -8.79 -17.67
N ASN A 332 -12.74 -9.60 -16.61
CA ASN A 332 -13.75 -10.62 -16.27
C ASN A 332 -14.99 -10.01 -15.59
N ARG A 333 -14.83 -8.84 -14.97
CA ARG A 333 -15.90 -8.17 -14.21
C ARG A 333 -16.69 -7.19 -15.07
N PHE A 334 -16.00 -6.39 -15.87
CA PHE A 334 -16.53 -5.22 -16.59
C PHE A 334 -16.46 -5.39 -18.10
N GLY A 335 -15.99 -6.52 -18.63
CA GLY A 335 -15.82 -6.81 -20.04
C GLY A 335 -16.32 -8.20 -20.42
N ASP A 336 -16.00 -8.62 -21.64
CA ASP A 336 -16.21 -9.97 -22.13
C ASP A 336 -14.86 -10.60 -22.50
N PRO A 337 -14.32 -11.51 -21.66
CA PRO A 337 -13.01 -12.10 -21.89
C PRO A 337 -13.02 -13.19 -22.99
N ILE A 338 -14.18 -13.65 -23.42
CA ILE A 338 -14.34 -14.77 -24.37
C ILE A 338 -14.58 -14.23 -25.79
N ASN A 339 -15.68 -13.49 -26.00
CA ASN A 339 -16.11 -13.09 -27.34
C ASN A 339 -15.47 -11.76 -27.78
N TYR A 340 -15.20 -10.85 -26.85
CA TYR A 340 -14.73 -9.48 -27.14
C TYR A 340 -13.51 -9.08 -26.32
N ARG A 341 -12.63 -10.01 -25.99
CA ARG A 341 -11.48 -9.80 -25.12
C ARG A 341 -10.67 -8.54 -25.45
N VAL A 342 -10.22 -8.38 -26.69
CA VAL A 342 -9.39 -7.24 -27.12
C VAL A 342 -10.17 -5.94 -27.05
N ARG A 343 -11.41 -5.92 -27.55
CA ARG A 343 -12.24 -4.69 -27.53
C ARG A 343 -12.59 -4.27 -26.11
N SER A 344 -12.91 -5.22 -25.24
CA SER A 344 -13.19 -4.95 -23.83
C SER A 344 -11.95 -4.40 -23.12
N ALA A 345 -10.77 -4.97 -23.35
CA ALA A 345 -9.52 -4.46 -22.76
C ALA A 345 -9.21 -3.04 -23.26
N GLN A 346 -9.38 -2.77 -24.54
CA GLN A 346 -9.20 -1.42 -25.12
C GLN A 346 -10.19 -0.40 -24.55
N MET A 347 -11.46 -0.79 -24.42
CA MET A 347 -12.50 0.05 -23.81
C MET A 347 -12.15 0.40 -22.36
N LEU A 348 -11.76 -0.59 -21.55
CA LEU A 348 -11.37 -0.36 -20.16
C LEU A 348 -10.15 0.54 -20.07
N ALA A 349 -9.13 0.32 -20.90
CA ALA A 349 -7.95 1.19 -20.96
C ALA A 349 -8.34 2.63 -21.34
N ALA A 350 -9.14 2.82 -22.39
CA ALA A 350 -9.59 4.14 -22.81
C ALA A 350 -10.36 4.87 -21.69
N THR A 351 -11.17 4.16 -20.90
CA THR A 351 -11.97 4.77 -19.82
C THR A 351 -11.13 5.43 -18.72
N ILE A 352 -9.92 4.94 -18.46
CA ILE A 352 -9.05 5.47 -17.39
C ILE A 352 -7.90 6.34 -17.90
N HIS A 353 -7.62 6.32 -19.23
CA HIS A 353 -6.51 7.09 -19.80
C HIS A 353 -6.96 8.29 -20.66
N LEU A 354 -8.26 8.39 -20.98
CA LEU A 354 -8.87 9.50 -21.73
C LEU A 354 -9.84 10.30 -20.88
#